data_4a53873b148ad43dc9ab10fd042ee4e3
#
_entry.id   4a53873b148ad43dc9ab10fd042ee4e3
#
_cell.length_a   1.000
_cell.length_b   1.000
_cell.length_c   1.000
_cell.angle_alpha   90.00
_cell.angle_beta   90.00
_cell.angle_gamma   90.00
#
_symmetry.space_group_name_H-M   'P 1'
#
loop_
_entity.id
_entity.type
_entity.pdbx_description
1 polymer ?
#
loop_
_entity_poly.entity_id
_entity_poly.type
_entity_poly.pdbx_seq_one_letter_code
_entity_poly.pdbx_strand_id
1 'polypeptide(L)'
;NWNFSIQDEKEEEEDNLSEVTEDDILNMFTHVSPCKCKKERITVDMATTGEDNFVMKHWVGFHCDDIQYCMKNSNLEAVKMIKQFMVKHGLTDKELIIDVQGNGFLKEIFNLVSANGGGVAFSGAIAATAKGKKLYERFKDEAAHLATQMIKAGLITYDRQLAKMRYTHQKLKLESSTLTAEQMQFESRIFKFKRLPSGRIQFEGKKEQHALIKGFSPDLTDNIIMLCGGLCYDCYRELAGATGGEL
;
A
#
# COMPACT_ATOMS: atom_id res chain seq x y z
N ASN A 1 -3.01 -1.37 24.89
CA ASN A 1 -4.37 -1.64 24.42
C ASN A 1 -4.73 -0.59 23.38
N TRP A 2 -4.43 -0.87 22.12
CA TRP A 2 -4.88 -0.05 21.00
C TRP A 2 -6.14 -0.71 20.46
N ASN A 3 -7.28 -0.21 20.92
CA ASN A 3 -8.57 -0.53 20.31
C ASN A 3 -8.69 0.29 19.04
N PHE A 4 -8.41 -0.31 17.89
CA PHE A 4 -9.01 0.15 16.65
C PHE A 4 -10.46 -0.38 16.62
N SER A 5 -11.30 0.16 17.50
CA SER A 5 -12.73 0.03 17.32
C SER A 5 -13.07 0.87 16.10
N ILE A 6 -13.60 0.23 15.06
CA ILE A 6 -14.46 0.94 14.12
C ILE A 6 -15.64 1.35 15.02
N GLN A 7 -15.61 2.58 15.48
CA GLN A 7 -16.67 3.12 16.32
C GLN A 7 -17.94 3.14 15.47
N ASP A 8 -18.92 2.33 15.90
CA ASP A 8 -20.33 2.53 15.56
C ASP A 8 -20.81 3.79 16.30
N GLU A 9 -20.28 4.96 15.96
CA GLU A 9 -20.83 6.21 16.43
C GLU A 9 -21.74 6.78 15.38
N LYS A 10 -23.01 6.70 15.70
CA LYS A 10 -24.08 7.49 15.10
C LYS A 10 -23.84 8.95 15.47
N GLU A 11 -24.11 9.80 14.49
CA GLU A 11 -24.48 11.20 14.56
C GLU A 11 -23.35 12.23 14.45
N GLU A 12 -23.46 12.99 13.35
CA GLU A 12 -22.97 14.37 13.16
C GLU A 12 -21.48 14.64 13.36
N GLU A 13 -20.63 13.85 12.76
CA GLU A 13 -19.29 14.34 12.46
C GLU A 13 -19.20 14.74 10.98
N GLU A 14 -18.99 16.03 10.76
CA GLU A 14 -18.49 16.55 9.49
C GLU A 14 -17.41 15.61 8.98
N ASP A 15 -17.55 15.20 7.73
CA ASP A 15 -16.72 14.19 7.04
C ASP A 15 -15.21 14.50 7.16
N ASN A 16 -14.63 14.17 8.30
CA ASN A 16 -13.18 14.11 8.47
C ASN A 16 -12.61 12.90 7.74
N LEU A 17 -12.82 12.85 6.42
CA LEU A 17 -12.00 12.05 5.52
C LEU A 17 -10.62 12.72 5.47
N SER A 18 -9.89 12.62 6.58
CA SER A 18 -8.68 13.39 6.81
C SER A 18 -7.62 13.01 5.79
N GLU A 19 -7.20 14.00 5.02
CA GLU A 19 -6.13 13.87 4.04
C GLU A 19 -4.80 13.55 4.74
N VAL A 20 -3.93 12.80 4.06
CA VAL A 20 -2.53 12.65 4.45
C VAL A 20 -1.79 13.92 4.09
N THR A 21 -1.12 14.52 5.04
CA THR A 21 -0.33 15.74 4.86
C THR A 21 1.11 15.43 4.44
N GLU A 22 1.81 16.45 3.94
CA GLU A 22 3.24 16.33 3.63
C GLU A 22 4.07 16.04 4.90
N ASP A 23 3.66 16.59 6.06
CA ASP A 23 4.30 16.32 7.34
C ASP A 23 4.07 14.89 7.82
N ASP A 24 2.89 14.32 7.60
CA ASP A 24 2.62 12.91 7.90
C ASP A 24 3.61 11.99 7.14
N ILE A 25 3.90 12.31 5.87
CA ILE A 25 4.88 11.57 5.07
C ILE A 25 6.30 11.75 5.61
N LEU A 26 6.71 12.96 5.97
CA LEU A 26 8.04 13.19 6.56
C LEU A 26 8.20 12.45 7.88
N ASN A 27 7.16 12.42 8.67
CA ASN A 27 7.13 11.71 9.95
C ASN A 27 7.38 10.21 9.78
N MET A 28 6.98 9.59 8.67
CA MET A 28 7.30 8.18 8.41
C MET A 28 8.80 7.89 8.39
N PHE A 29 9.65 8.86 8.03
CA PHE A 29 11.11 8.71 7.98
C PHE A 29 11.82 9.13 9.26
N THR A 30 11.13 9.73 10.21
CA THR A 30 11.72 10.29 11.44
C THR A 30 11.27 9.59 12.71
N HIS A 31 10.09 8.99 12.70
CA HIS A 31 9.52 8.28 13.84
C HIS A 31 9.93 6.80 13.88
N VAL A 32 9.89 6.25 15.07
CA VAL A 32 10.01 4.80 15.28
C VAL A 32 8.59 4.24 15.42
N SER A 33 8.26 3.25 14.61
CA SER A 33 6.94 2.62 14.69
C SER A 33 6.72 2.01 16.07
N PRO A 34 5.60 2.28 16.73
CA PRO A 34 5.21 1.61 17.96
C PRO A 34 4.79 0.16 17.71
N CYS A 35 4.65 -0.25 16.47
CA CYS A 35 4.22 -1.58 16.09
C CYS A 35 5.29 -2.63 16.43
N LYS A 36 4.88 -3.67 17.17
CA LYS A 36 5.74 -4.80 17.54
C LYS A 36 5.64 -5.98 16.58
N CYS A 37 4.86 -5.85 15.52
CA CYS A 37 4.71 -6.90 14.50
C CYS A 37 6.06 -7.16 13.83
N LYS A 38 6.42 -8.44 13.72
CA LYS A 38 7.66 -8.89 13.09
C LYS A 38 7.41 -9.65 11.79
N LYS A 39 6.16 -9.68 11.31
CA LYS A 39 5.85 -10.29 10.02
C LYS A 39 6.56 -9.54 8.90
N GLU A 40 7.31 -10.26 8.12
CA GLU A 40 7.96 -9.70 6.94
C GLU A 40 7.06 -9.84 5.71
N ARG A 41 7.12 -8.86 4.82
CA ARG A 41 6.35 -8.81 3.57
C ARG A 41 7.16 -8.10 2.48
N ILE A 42 6.90 -8.48 1.24
CA ILE A 42 7.32 -7.73 0.08
C ILE A 42 6.07 -7.27 -0.66
N THR A 43 5.93 -5.97 -0.88
CA THR A 43 4.92 -5.41 -1.79
C THR A 43 5.56 -5.15 -3.15
N VAL A 44 4.84 -5.45 -4.22
CA VAL A 44 5.32 -5.30 -5.60
C VAL A 44 4.26 -4.60 -6.42
N ASP A 45 4.53 -3.37 -6.79
CA ASP A 45 3.74 -2.63 -7.78
C ASP A 45 4.33 -2.88 -9.17
N MET A 46 3.53 -3.54 -10.00
CA MET A 46 3.98 -4.04 -11.31
C MET A 46 3.76 -3.02 -12.41
N ALA A 47 4.85 -2.59 -13.02
CA ALA A 47 4.81 -1.83 -14.26
C ALA A 47 5.74 -2.49 -15.30
N THR A 48 5.17 -3.15 -16.29
CA THR A 48 5.93 -3.82 -17.37
C THR A 48 5.82 -3.11 -18.71
N THR A 49 4.68 -2.48 -18.95
CA THR A 49 4.42 -1.74 -20.21
C THR A 49 3.80 -0.40 -19.86
N GLY A 50 4.48 0.68 -20.11
CA GLY A 50 3.93 2.00 -19.83
C GLY A 50 4.99 2.97 -19.31
N GLU A 51 4.52 4.00 -18.63
CA GLU A 51 5.34 5.08 -18.09
C GLU A 51 5.49 5.02 -16.56
N ASP A 52 4.93 3.97 -15.93
CA ASP A 52 4.98 3.77 -14.49
C ASP A 52 6.25 3.00 -14.11
N ASN A 53 6.76 3.21 -12.91
CA ASN A 53 7.92 2.47 -12.41
C ASN A 53 7.47 1.14 -11.78
N PHE A 54 8.28 0.12 -11.96
CA PHE A 54 8.20 -1.11 -11.18
C PHE A 54 8.85 -0.88 -9.81
N VAL A 55 8.10 -1.05 -8.73
CA VAL A 55 8.58 -0.76 -7.37
C VAL A 55 8.35 -1.96 -6.45
N MET A 56 9.38 -2.35 -5.73
CA MET A 56 9.33 -3.37 -4.66
C MET A 56 9.73 -2.73 -3.34
N LYS A 57 9.03 -3.09 -2.26
CA LYS A 57 9.38 -2.69 -0.89
C LYS A 57 9.40 -3.90 0.03
N HIS A 58 10.42 -3.94 0.88
CA HIS A 58 10.48 -4.89 1.98
C HIS A 58 9.97 -4.24 3.27
N TRP A 59 9.20 -5.00 4.04
CA TRP A 59 8.54 -4.55 5.25
C TRP A 59 8.77 -5.53 6.39
N VAL A 60 9.11 -5.00 7.56
CA VAL A 60 9.10 -5.72 8.83
C VAL A 60 7.97 -5.15 9.68
N GLY A 61 6.83 -5.85 9.74
CA GLY A 61 5.59 -5.29 10.23
C GLY A 61 5.14 -4.12 9.35
N PHE A 62 5.18 -2.90 9.89
CA PHE A 62 4.85 -1.65 9.19
C PHE A 62 6.06 -0.75 8.95
N HIS A 63 7.26 -1.27 9.12
CA HIS A 63 8.51 -0.57 8.88
C HIS A 63 9.12 -1.02 7.56
N CYS A 64 9.34 -0.07 6.64
CA CYS A 64 10.02 -0.31 5.38
C CYS A 64 11.52 -0.07 5.54
N ASP A 65 12.33 -1.08 5.30
CA ASP A 65 13.78 -1.03 5.42
C ASP A 65 14.50 -1.11 4.07
N ASP A 66 13.80 -1.51 3.00
CA ASP A 66 14.40 -1.62 1.67
C ASP A 66 13.40 -1.27 0.57
N ILE A 67 13.88 -0.54 -0.43
CA ILE A 67 13.14 -0.19 -1.64
C ILE A 67 14.01 -0.50 -2.86
N GLN A 68 13.46 -1.22 -3.81
CA GLN A 68 14.07 -1.40 -5.11
C GLN A 68 13.07 -1.02 -6.20
N TYR A 69 13.55 -0.31 -7.21
CA TYR A 69 12.71 0.07 -8.35
C TYR A 69 13.48 0.02 -9.66
N CYS A 70 12.76 -0.07 -10.76
CA CYS A 70 13.29 0.18 -12.10
C CYS A 70 12.23 0.86 -12.98
N MET A 71 12.71 1.65 -13.94
CA MET A 71 11.85 2.44 -14.82
C MET A 71 11.22 1.61 -15.95
N LYS A 72 11.90 0.58 -16.40
CA LYS A 72 11.46 -0.23 -17.55
C LYS A 72 11.93 -1.66 -17.40
N ASN A 73 11.03 -2.60 -17.58
CA ASN A 73 11.37 -4.02 -17.54
C ASN A 73 10.44 -4.83 -18.47
N SER A 74 10.86 -6.03 -18.81
CA SER A 74 9.98 -7.06 -19.37
C SER A 74 9.37 -7.89 -18.24
N ASN A 75 8.31 -8.63 -18.54
CA ASN A 75 7.72 -9.57 -17.59
C ASN A 75 8.75 -10.56 -17.01
N LEU A 76 9.67 -11.02 -17.85
CA LEU A 76 10.72 -11.97 -17.42
C LEU A 76 11.72 -11.30 -16.45
N GLU A 77 12.12 -10.08 -16.76
CA GLU A 77 13.01 -9.30 -15.89
C GLU A 77 12.34 -8.98 -14.55
N ALA A 78 11.06 -8.59 -14.56
CA ALA A 78 10.29 -8.36 -13.35
C ALA A 78 10.25 -9.61 -12.45
N VAL A 79 9.91 -10.77 -13.01
CA VAL A 79 9.92 -12.04 -12.26
C VAL A 79 11.30 -12.35 -11.68
N LYS A 80 12.38 -12.14 -12.45
CA LYS A 80 13.75 -12.33 -11.99
C LYS A 80 14.08 -11.38 -10.83
N MET A 81 13.73 -10.10 -10.95
CA MET A 81 13.96 -9.10 -9.91
C MET A 81 13.19 -9.44 -8.62
N ILE A 82 11.92 -9.83 -8.71
CA ILE A 82 11.12 -10.26 -7.56
C ILE A 82 11.81 -11.42 -6.85
N LYS A 83 12.20 -12.47 -7.59
CA LYS A 83 12.90 -13.64 -7.01
C LYS A 83 14.23 -13.27 -6.35
N GLN A 84 15.00 -12.37 -6.95
CA GLN A 84 16.25 -11.88 -6.35
C GLN A 84 16.00 -11.10 -5.06
N PHE A 85 14.96 -10.26 -5.05
CA PHE A 85 14.58 -9.49 -3.87
C PHE A 85 14.07 -10.39 -2.74
N MET A 86 13.29 -11.43 -3.06
CA MET A 86 12.88 -12.46 -2.10
C MET A 86 14.10 -13.18 -1.49
N VAL A 87 15.05 -13.61 -2.33
CA VAL A 87 16.29 -14.28 -1.86
C VAL A 87 17.11 -13.37 -0.96
N LYS A 88 17.23 -12.08 -1.32
CA LYS A 88 17.94 -11.06 -0.51
C LYS A 88 17.40 -11.00 0.91
N HIS A 89 16.09 -11.10 1.08
CA HIS A 89 15.40 -10.99 2.37
C HIS A 89 15.05 -12.35 3.00
N GLY A 90 15.40 -13.49 2.36
CA GLY A 90 15.11 -14.81 2.87
C GLY A 90 13.63 -15.19 2.87
N LEU A 91 12.84 -14.57 2.00
CA LEU A 91 11.39 -14.72 1.94
C LEU A 91 10.95 -15.66 0.82
N THR A 92 9.71 -16.13 0.90
CA THR A 92 9.06 -17.03 -0.05
C THR A 92 7.84 -16.38 -0.69
N ASP A 93 7.17 -17.09 -1.59
CA ASP A 93 5.94 -16.61 -2.24
C ASP A 93 4.83 -16.23 -1.23
N LYS A 94 4.87 -16.80 -0.01
CA LYS A 94 3.87 -16.55 1.05
C LYS A 94 3.91 -15.13 1.59
N GLU A 95 5.06 -14.49 1.51
CA GLU A 95 5.28 -13.14 2.02
C GLU A 95 5.07 -12.06 0.95
N LEU A 96 4.74 -12.45 -0.30
CA LEU A 96 4.50 -11.51 -1.39
C LEU A 96 3.10 -10.91 -1.38
N ILE A 97 3.02 -9.63 -1.70
CA ILE A 97 1.79 -8.90 -2.04
C ILE A 97 2.05 -8.22 -3.38
N ILE A 98 1.43 -8.70 -4.45
CA ILE A 98 1.69 -8.21 -5.81
C ILE A 98 0.41 -7.64 -6.40
N ASP A 99 0.47 -6.45 -7.01
CA ASP A 99 -0.61 -5.99 -7.88
C ASP A 99 -0.62 -6.82 -9.16
N VAL A 100 -1.67 -7.60 -9.32
CA VAL A 100 -1.86 -8.49 -10.46
C VAL A 100 -2.83 -7.93 -11.50
N GLN A 101 -3.24 -6.69 -11.37
CA GLN A 101 -4.16 -6.08 -12.32
C GLN A 101 -3.49 -5.96 -13.70
N GLY A 102 -4.01 -6.68 -14.67
CA GLY A 102 -3.41 -6.79 -16.00
C GLY A 102 -2.27 -7.81 -16.12
N ASN A 103 -1.81 -8.41 -15.03
CA ASN A 103 -0.67 -9.33 -14.96
C ASN A 103 -1.04 -10.67 -14.31
N GLY A 104 -2.14 -11.27 -14.74
CA GLY A 104 -2.70 -12.48 -14.13
C GLY A 104 -1.74 -13.69 -14.06
N PHE A 105 -0.76 -13.77 -14.99
CA PHE A 105 0.27 -14.82 -15.01
C PHE A 105 1.13 -14.87 -13.72
N LEU A 106 1.26 -13.75 -13.01
CA LEU A 106 2.02 -13.69 -11.75
C LEU A 106 1.39 -14.53 -10.64
N LYS A 107 0.06 -14.70 -10.68
CA LYS A 107 -0.65 -15.54 -9.71
C LYS A 107 -0.15 -16.99 -9.76
N GLU A 108 0.08 -17.50 -10.96
CA GLU A 108 0.56 -18.87 -11.16
C GLU A 108 2.05 -18.99 -10.82
N ILE A 109 2.89 -18.03 -11.30
CA ILE A 109 4.34 -18.06 -11.07
C ILE A 109 4.72 -18.01 -9.60
N PHE A 110 3.98 -17.25 -8.79
CA PHE A 110 4.24 -17.03 -7.36
C PHE A 110 3.20 -17.68 -6.45
N ASN A 111 2.39 -18.62 -6.95
CA ASN A 111 1.33 -19.28 -6.17
C ASN A 111 0.48 -18.32 -5.33
N LEU A 112 0.16 -17.15 -5.89
CA LEU A 112 -0.59 -16.15 -5.16
C LEU A 112 -2.04 -16.57 -5.01
N VAL A 113 -2.54 -16.56 -3.79
CA VAL A 113 -3.94 -16.86 -3.47
C VAL A 113 -4.66 -15.61 -2.97
N SER A 114 -5.95 -15.55 -3.24
CA SER A 114 -6.74 -14.35 -2.99
C SER A 114 -7.08 -14.08 -1.52
N ALA A 115 -6.76 -14.98 -0.56
CA ALA A 115 -7.21 -14.74 0.81
C ALA A 115 -6.61 -15.56 1.97
N ASN A 116 -5.92 -16.69 1.81
CA ASN A 116 -5.67 -17.58 2.96
C ASN A 116 -4.28 -18.20 2.99
N GLY A 117 -3.29 -17.48 3.49
CA GLY A 117 -2.01 -18.09 3.92
C GLY A 117 -0.97 -18.31 2.83
N GLY A 118 -1.10 -17.67 1.71
CA GLY A 118 -0.09 -17.54 0.65
C GLY A 118 0.18 -16.07 0.34
N GLY A 119 1.02 -15.80 -0.66
CA GLY A 119 1.18 -14.47 -1.22
C GLY A 119 -0.17 -13.90 -1.67
N VAL A 120 -0.34 -12.58 -1.56
CA VAL A 120 -1.60 -11.91 -1.87
C VAL A 120 -1.57 -11.37 -3.28
N ALA A 121 -2.52 -11.80 -4.10
CA ALA A 121 -2.83 -11.15 -5.36
C ALA A 121 -3.68 -9.89 -5.08
N PHE A 122 -3.04 -8.73 -5.01
CA PHE A 122 -3.76 -7.46 -4.87
C PHE A 122 -4.47 -7.12 -6.18
N SER A 123 -5.71 -6.66 -6.08
CA SER A 123 -6.44 -6.13 -7.25
C SER A 123 -7.48 -5.12 -6.78
N GLY A 124 -7.44 -3.94 -7.36
CA GLY A 124 -8.39 -2.87 -7.05
C GLY A 124 -9.84 -3.17 -7.38
N ALA A 125 -10.10 -4.22 -8.19
CA ALA A 125 -11.46 -4.59 -8.62
C ALA A 125 -12.18 -5.56 -7.67
N ILE A 126 -11.49 -6.08 -6.64
CA ILE A 126 -12.09 -7.01 -5.68
C ILE A 126 -13.05 -6.25 -4.76
N ALA A 127 -14.17 -6.89 -4.39
CA ALA A 127 -15.10 -6.34 -3.41
C ALA A 127 -14.41 -6.17 -2.05
N ALA A 128 -14.81 -5.14 -1.31
CA ALA A 128 -14.36 -4.91 0.07
C ALA A 128 -14.59 -6.17 0.95
N THR A 129 -13.86 -6.26 2.06
CA THR A 129 -14.03 -7.36 3.02
C THR A 129 -15.45 -7.46 3.53
N ALA A 130 -15.83 -8.58 4.15
CA ALA A 130 -17.18 -8.77 4.68
C ALA A 130 -17.59 -7.65 5.66
N LYS A 131 -16.63 -7.14 6.46
CA LYS A 131 -16.83 -5.98 7.34
C LYS A 131 -16.83 -4.67 6.55
N GLY A 132 -15.88 -4.51 5.64
CA GLY A 132 -15.71 -3.30 4.83
C GLY A 132 -16.89 -3.04 3.88
N LYS A 133 -17.63 -4.05 3.45
CA LYS A 133 -18.77 -3.90 2.50
C LYS A 133 -19.82 -2.88 2.91
N LYS A 134 -19.97 -2.62 4.19
CA LYS A 134 -20.91 -1.60 4.69
C LYS A 134 -20.37 -0.18 4.46
N LEU A 135 -19.05 -0.01 4.53
CA LEU A 135 -18.37 1.28 4.51
C LEU A 135 -17.67 1.59 3.18
N TYR A 136 -17.27 0.57 2.43
CA TYR A 136 -16.45 0.74 1.22
C TYR A 136 -17.08 0.06 0.01
N GLU A 137 -16.82 0.63 -1.17
CA GLU A 137 -17.26 0.06 -2.44
C GLU A 137 -16.36 -1.10 -2.87
N ARG A 138 -15.04 -0.88 -2.80
CA ARG A 138 -14.02 -1.81 -3.30
C ARG A 138 -12.97 -2.08 -2.22
N PHE A 139 -12.24 -3.17 -2.39
CA PHE A 139 -11.12 -3.51 -1.51
C PHE A 139 -10.01 -2.46 -1.50
N LYS A 140 -9.70 -1.85 -2.66
CA LYS A 140 -8.72 -0.76 -2.72
C LYS A 140 -9.17 0.46 -1.90
N ASP A 141 -10.46 0.73 -1.83
CA ASP A 141 -11.00 1.85 -1.03
C ASP A 141 -10.78 1.61 0.47
N GLU A 142 -11.06 0.38 0.93
CA GLU A 142 -10.79 -0.06 2.31
C GLU A 142 -9.31 0.00 2.65
N ALA A 143 -8.44 -0.56 1.78
CA ALA A 143 -7.00 -0.58 1.97
C ALA A 143 -6.39 0.83 2.00
N ALA A 144 -6.84 1.73 1.10
CA ALA A 144 -6.36 3.11 1.05
C ALA A 144 -6.80 3.91 2.28
N HIS A 145 -8.04 3.71 2.76
CA HIS A 145 -8.50 4.37 3.98
C HIS A 145 -7.73 3.87 5.21
N LEU A 146 -7.49 2.57 5.32
CA LEU A 146 -6.64 2.01 6.37
C LEU A 146 -5.22 2.57 6.30
N ALA A 147 -4.63 2.67 5.10
CA ALA A 147 -3.30 3.26 4.90
C ALA A 147 -3.26 4.70 5.44
N THR A 148 -4.28 5.51 5.12
CA THR A 148 -4.41 6.88 5.64
C THR A 148 -4.41 6.90 7.17
N GLN A 149 -5.23 6.09 7.79
CA GLN A 149 -5.32 6.01 9.26
C GLN A 149 -3.99 5.58 9.88
N MET A 150 -3.30 4.60 9.29
CA MET A 150 -2.03 4.09 9.81
C MET A 150 -0.88 5.09 9.62
N ILE A 151 -0.84 5.84 8.52
CA ILE A 151 0.14 6.92 8.30
C ILE A 151 -0.06 7.99 9.38
N LYS A 152 -1.28 8.48 9.56
CA LYS A 152 -1.61 9.52 10.55
C LYS A 152 -1.35 9.09 11.99
N ALA A 153 -1.54 7.81 12.30
CA ALA A 153 -1.23 7.24 13.61
C ALA A 153 0.29 6.99 13.82
N GLY A 154 1.14 7.29 12.84
CA GLY A 154 2.58 7.07 12.92
C GLY A 154 2.99 5.59 12.97
N LEU A 155 2.13 4.69 12.51
CA LEU A 155 2.40 3.25 12.50
C LEU A 155 3.28 2.83 11.35
N ILE A 156 3.13 3.47 10.18
CA ILE A 156 3.95 3.21 9.00
C ILE A 156 5.22 4.04 9.08
N THR A 157 6.37 3.39 8.99
CA THR A 157 7.67 4.04 9.09
C THR A 157 8.63 3.51 8.04
N TYR A 158 9.70 4.27 7.79
CA TYR A 158 10.74 3.96 6.83
C TYR A 158 12.12 4.17 7.45
N ASP A 159 13.10 3.39 7.02
CA ASP A 159 14.49 3.69 7.32
C ASP A 159 14.85 5.10 6.84
N ARG A 160 15.53 5.88 7.73
CA ARG A 160 15.92 7.27 7.44
C ARG A 160 16.75 7.42 6.18
N GLN A 161 17.59 6.44 5.87
CA GLN A 161 18.42 6.45 4.67
C GLN A 161 17.59 6.43 3.39
N LEU A 162 16.41 5.79 3.41
CA LEU A 162 15.51 5.73 2.26
C LEU A 162 14.93 7.10 1.90
N ALA A 163 14.78 8.02 2.86
CA ALA A 163 14.34 9.38 2.57
C ALA A 163 15.22 10.09 1.54
N LYS A 164 16.53 9.82 1.57
CA LYS A 164 17.55 10.43 0.72
C LYS A 164 17.88 9.60 -0.52
N MET A 165 17.26 8.45 -0.69
CA MET A 165 17.44 7.65 -1.89
C MET A 165 16.90 8.42 -3.09
N ARG A 166 17.68 8.47 -4.18
CA ARG A 166 17.21 9.11 -5.41
C ARG A 166 16.15 8.25 -6.09
N TYR A 167 15.07 8.88 -6.47
CA TYR A 167 13.98 8.27 -7.22
C TYR A 167 13.77 9.02 -8.54
N THR A 168 13.76 8.29 -9.64
CA THR A 168 13.50 8.85 -10.97
C THR A 168 12.23 8.24 -11.51
N HIS A 169 11.21 9.07 -11.70
CA HIS A 169 10.00 8.62 -12.37
C HIS A 169 10.25 8.52 -13.88
N GLN A 170 9.76 7.46 -14.52
CA GLN A 170 9.99 7.20 -15.94
C GLN A 170 9.60 8.38 -16.84
N LYS A 171 8.53 9.11 -16.52
CA LYS A 171 8.09 10.30 -17.26
C LYS A 171 9.05 11.49 -17.18
N LEU A 172 9.82 11.59 -16.10
CA LEU A 172 10.69 12.76 -15.88
C LEU A 172 11.99 12.73 -16.66
N LYS A 173 12.29 11.64 -17.36
CA LYS A 173 13.58 11.34 -17.98
C LYS A 173 14.73 11.37 -16.96
N LEU A 174 15.88 10.80 -17.31
CA LEU A 174 17.03 10.60 -16.42
C LEU A 174 17.61 11.88 -15.78
N GLU A 175 17.22 13.06 -16.26
CA GLU A 175 17.78 14.34 -15.82
C GLU A 175 17.14 14.93 -14.57
N SER A 176 15.99 14.45 -14.17
CA SER A 176 15.29 14.94 -12.97
C SER A 176 14.93 13.78 -12.04
N SER A 177 15.81 13.55 -11.06
CA SER A 177 15.51 12.65 -9.95
C SER A 177 15.14 13.48 -8.72
N THR A 178 14.11 13.03 -8.00
CA THR A 178 13.73 13.57 -6.70
C THR A 178 14.26 12.68 -5.57
N LEU A 179 14.17 13.13 -4.34
CA LEU A 179 14.37 12.26 -3.19
C LEU A 179 13.11 11.43 -2.95
N THR A 180 13.26 10.20 -2.46
CA THR A 180 12.12 9.32 -2.18
C THR A 180 11.10 9.98 -1.26
N ALA A 181 11.53 10.69 -0.22
CA ALA A 181 10.62 11.40 0.68
C ALA A 181 9.84 12.50 -0.06
N GLU A 182 10.51 13.30 -0.90
CA GLU A 182 9.86 14.35 -1.71
C GLU A 182 8.87 13.76 -2.71
N GLN A 183 9.22 12.64 -3.34
CA GLN A 183 8.33 11.95 -4.26
C GLN A 183 7.09 11.41 -3.53
N MET A 184 7.26 10.80 -2.36
CA MET A 184 6.15 10.31 -1.56
C MET A 184 5.25 11.45 -1.03
N GLN A 185 5.82 12.60 -0.66
CA GLN A 185 5.03 13.80 -0.34
C GLN A 185 4.18 14.25 -1.53
N PHE A 186 4.76 14.25 -2.72
CA PHE A 186 4.02 14.59 -3.94
C PHE A 186 2.91 13.59 -4.23
N GLU A 187 3.19 12.29 -4.09
CA GLU A 187 2.23 11.22 -4.31
C GLU A 187 1.13 11.17 -3.24
N SER A 188 1.39 11.64 -2.01
CA SER A 188 0.40 11.60 -0.91
C SER A 188 -0.90 12.33 -1.22
N ARG A 189 -0.87 13.23 -2.19
CA ARG A 189 -2.05 13.97 -2.69
C ARG A 189 -3.15 13.08 -3.24
N ILE A 190 -2.84 11.79 -3.54
CA ILE A 190 -3.86 10.82 -3.97
C ILE A 190 -4.78 10.38 -2.84
N PHE A 191 -4.39 10.49 -1.57
CA PHE A 191 -5.19 10.06 -0.42
C PHE A 191 -6.43 10.96 -0.24
N LYS A 192 -7.30 10.93 -1.24
CA LYS A 192 -8.58 11.63 -1.25
C LYS A 192 -9.71 10.65 -1.39
N PHE A 193 -10.76 10.92 -0.62
CA PHE A 193 -11.93 10.06 -0.56
C PHE A 193 -13.18 10.89 -0.80
N LYS A 194 -14.21 10.23 -1.31
CA LYS A 194 -15.53 10.80 -1.43
C LYS A 194 -16.56 9.84 -0.86
N ARG A 195 -17.66 10.39 -0.37
CA ARG A 195 -18.81 9.62 0.05
C ARG A 195 -19.78 9.46 -1.11
N LEU A 196 -20.13 8.23 -1.43
CA LEU A 196 -21.11 7.91 -2.46
C LEU A 196 -22.56 8.17 -1.94
N PRO A 197 -23.55 8.29 -2.84
CA PRO A 197 -24.95 8.38 -2.43
C PRO A 197 -25.44 7.20 -1.58
N SER A 198 -24.77 6.06 -1.68
CA SER A 198 -25.01 4.89 -0.82
C SER A 198 -24.47 5.03 0.61
N GLY A 199 -23.81 6.14 0.95
CA GLY A 199 -23.11 6.35 2.21
C GLY A 199 -21.72 5.72 2.25
N ARG A 200 -21.34 4.91 1.25
CA ARG A 200 -20.04 4.25 1.23
C ARG A 200 -18.90 5.21 0.84
N ILE A 201 -17.72 4.94 1.38
CA ILE A 201 -16.48 5.67 1.09
C ILE A 201 -15.85 5.08 -0.16
N GLN A 202 -15.42 5.94 -1.06
CA GLN A 202 -14.68 5.58 -2.26
C GLN A 202 -13.38 6.37 -2.33
N PHE A 203 -12.28 5.68 -2.52
CA PHE A 203 -10.99 6.26 -2.88
C PHE A 203 -11.07 6.81 -4.31
N GLU A 204 -10.48 7.97 -4.56
CA GLU A 204 -10.55 8.59 -5.89
C GLU A 204 -10.04 7.65 -6.98
N GLY A 205 -10.64 7.73 -8.16
CA GLY A 205 -10.29 6.86 -9.28
C GLY A 205 -8.93 7.20 -9.88
N LYS A 206 -8.37 6.29 -10.70
CA LYS A 206 -7.04 6.47 -11.31
C LYS A 206 -6.93 7.78 -12.10
N LYS A 207 -7.99 8.21 -12.79
CA LYS A 207 -8.00 9.46 -13.55
C LYS A 207 -7.87 10.69 -12.66
N GLU A 208 -8.61 10.71 -11.58
CA GLU A 208 -8.60 11.78 -10.58
C GLU A 208 -7.25 11.81 -9.85
N GLN A 209 -6.74 10.65 -9.44
CA GLN A 209 -5.41 10.53 -8.84
C GLN A 209 -4.32 11.09 -9.74
N HIS A 210 -4.31 10.70 -11.02
CA HIS A 210 -3.36 11.24 -12.01
C HIS A 210 -3.48 12.76 -12.17
N ALA A 211 -4.69 13.32 -12.10
CA ALA A 211 -4.87 14.79 -12.15
C ALA A 211 -4.23 15.47 -10.92
N LEU A 212 -4.36 14.89 -9.74
CA LEU A 212 -3.76 15.41 -8.49
C LEU A 212 -2.24 15.42 -8.51
N ILE A 213 -1.63 14.43 -9.14
CA ILE A 213 -0.17 14.27 -9.24
C ILE A 213 0.36 14.49 -10.65
N LYS A 214 -0.27 15.40 -11.41
CA LYS A 214 0.17 15.88 -12.73
C LYS A 214 0.42 14.76 -13.75
N GLY A 215 -0.40 13.72 -13.72
CA GLY A 215 -0.34 12.59 -14.65
C GLY A 215 0.71 11.53 -14.32
N PHE A 216 1.38 11.61 -13.17
CA PHE A 216 2.27 10.55 -12.69
C PHE A 216 1.47 9.37 -12.09
N SER A 217 2.12 8.21 -11.95
CA SER A 217 1.61 7.11 -11.14
C SER A 217 2.10 7.23 -9.70
N PRO A 218 1.30 6.87 -8.70
CA PRO A 218 1.71 6.93 -7.29
C PRO A 218 2.46 5.64 -6.86
N ASP A 219 3.48 5.25 -7.63
CA ASP A 219 4.15 3.94 -7.52
C ASP A 219 4.72 3.67 -6.11
N LEU A 220 5.19 4.71 -5.42
CA LEU A 220 5.71 4.56 -4.06
C LEU A 220 4.58 4.44 -3.02
N THR A 221 3.49 5.18 -3.18
CA THR A 221 2.39 5.17 -2.20
C THR A 221 1.42 4.03 -2.42
N ASP A 222 1.23 3.55 -3.65
CA ASP A 222 0.43 2.36 -3.94
C ASP A 222 0.96 1.12 -3.19
N ASN A 223 2.28 1.01 -2.99
CA ASN A 223 2.88 -0.04 -2.16
C ASN A 223 2.44 -0.01 -0.68
N ILE A 224 2.15 1.17 -0.13
CA ILE A 224 1.59 1.30 1.24
C ILE A 224 0.16 0.79 1.26
N ILE A 225 -0.64 1.16 0.26
CA ILE A 225 -2.02 0.68 0.12
C ILE A 225 -2.05 -0.84 -0.01
N MET A 226 -1.14 -1.42 -0.79
CA MET A 226 -1.00 -2.87 -0.95
C MET A 226 -0.62 -3.56 0.36
N LEU A 227 0.33 -2.99 1.13
CA LEU A 227 0.69 -3.50 2.46
C LEU A 227 -0.54 -3.54 3.36
N CYS A 228 -1.27 -2.44 3.46
CA CYS A 228 -2.48 -2.36 4.28
C CYS A 228 -3.56 -3.33 3.82
N GLY A 229 -3.74 -3.49 2.50
CA GLY A 229 -4.63 -4.49 1.93
C GLY A 229 -4.25 -5.92 2.30
N GLY A 230 -2.96 -6.27 2.21
CA GLY A 230 -2.45 -7.59 2.60
C GLY A 230 -2.58 -7.86 4.09
N LEU A 231 -2.40 -6.84 4.92
CA LEU A 231 -2.51 -6.94 6.37
C LEU A 231 -3.96 -6.96 6.88
N CYS A 232 -4.91 -6.37 6.17
CA CYS A 232 -6.33 -6.45 6.50
C CYS A 232 -6.81 -7.89 6.64
N TYR A 233 -6.25 -8.82 5.87
CA TYR A 233 -6.59 -10.23 6.00
C TYR A 233 -5.89 -10.93 7.17
N ASP A 234 -4.64 -10.59 7.47
CA ASP A 234 -3.82 -11.25 8.49
C ASP A 234 -4.00 -10.63 9.89
N CYS A 235 -3.87 -9.32 10.01
CA CYS A 235 -3.93 -8.63 11.30
C CYS A 235 -5.36 -8.54 11.85
N TYR A 236 -6.37 -8.54 11.01
CA TYR A 236 -7.75 -8.64 11.46
C TYR A 236 -8.03 -9.97 12.20
N ARG A 237 -7.41 -11.06 11.77
CA ARG A 237 -7.52 -12.35 12.47
C ARG A 237 -6.79 -12.35 13.80
N GLU A 238 -5.62 -11.76 13.88
CA GLU A 238 -4.83 -11.72 15.11
C GLU A 238 -5.44 -10.77 16.14
N LEU A 239 -5.93 -9.61 15.72
CA LEU A 239 -6.62 -8.68 16.61
C LEU A 239 -7.98 -9.21 17.06
N ALA A 240 -8.74 -9.84 16.18
CA ALA A 240 -10.03 -10.47 16.52
C ALA A 240 -9.84 -11.71 17.41
N GLY A 241 -8.78 -12.51 17.19
CA GLY A 241 -8.44 -13.66 18.03
C GLY A 241 -7.90 -13.28 19.41
N ALA A 242 -7.21 -12.14 19.52
CA ALA A 242 -6.66 -11.66 20.80
C ALA A 242 -7.72 -11.02 21.72
N THR A 243 -8.85 -10.59 21.18
CA THR A 243 -9.91 -9.94 21.96
C THR A 243 -11.00 -10.89 22.46
N GLY A 244 -10.97 -12.17 22.07
CA GLY A 244 -11.90 -13.21 22.54
C GLY A 244 -13.40 -12.87 22.40
N GLY A 245 -13.72 -11.89 21.58
CA GLY A 245 -15.06 -11.36 21.40
C GLY A 245 -15.64 -11.75 20.05
N GLU A 246 -16.81 -12.34 20.09
CA GLU A 246 -17.69 -12.46 18.94
C GLU A 246 -17.86 -11.09 18.27
N LEU A 247 -17.56 -11.05 16.98
CA LEU A 247 -17.79 -9.89 16.13
C LEU A 247 -18.90 -10.20 15.15
#